data_ed791df7ed2d45a8e5bcb1d10368d18b
#
_entry.id   ed791df7ed2d45a8e5bcb1d10368d18b
#
_cell.length_a   1.000
_cell.length_b   1.000
_cell.length_c   1.000
_cell.angle_alpha   90.00
_cell.angle_beta   90.00
_cell.angle_gamma   90.00
#
_symmetry.space_group_name_H-M   'P 1'
#
loop_
_entity.id
_entity.type
_entity.pdbx_description
1 polymer ?
#
loop_
_entity_poly.entity_id
_entity_poly.type
_entity_poly.pdbx_seq_one_letter_code
_entity_poly.pdbx_strand_id
1 'polypeptide(L)'
;MAKEHYERTKPHVNIGTIGHVDHGKTTLTAAITKVLAEKGYAKFEDYADIDKAPEERERGITINTAHVEYETDKRHYAHVDCPGHADYVKNMITGAAQMDGAILVVAATDGPMPQTREHILLARQVGVPYIVVFMNKCDMVDDEELLDLVEMEIRELLSEYDFPGDDTPIIRGSALKALESDSKDPDAPEYACIKELMDAVDTYIPNPDREEDKPFLMPIEDVMTISGRGTVATGRVERGMAKVGDAMEIVGIKPDRLSTTITGLEMFRKSLDFAEAGDNIGALLRGVDRTQIERGQVLAKPGSVHPHKVFESQVYVLTKDEGGRHTPFFSNYRPQFYFRTTDVTGIITLPEGTEMCMPGDNVMMHVELLTPVAMEEGLRFAIREGGRTVGSGVVGKIIE
;
A
#
# COMPACT_ATOMS: atom_id res chain seq x y z
N MET A 1 -28.37 -5.24 -16.75
CA MET A 1 -28.81 -5.26 -15.34
C MET A 1 -28.30 -3.97 -14.70
N ALA A 2 -29.08 -3.32 -13.84
CA ALA A 2 -28.60 -2.20 -13.05
C ALA A 2 -27.46 -2.71 -12.15
N LYS A 3 -26.38 -1.93 -12.00
CA LYS A 3 -25.32 -2.26 -11.06
C LYS A 3 -25.86 -2.17 -9.63
N GLU A 4 -25.35 -3.03 -8.77
CA GLU A 4 -25.58 -2.96 -7.35
C GLU A 4 -25.05 -1.64 -6.81
N HIS A 5 -25.74 -1.04 -5.85
CA HIS A 5 -25.33 0.19 -5.19
C HIS A 5 -24.55 -0.15 -3.91
N TYR A 6 -23.48 0.57 -3.65
CA TYR A 6 -22.73 0.42 -2.40
C TYR A 6 -23.41 1.22 -1.29
N GLU A 7 -23.76 0.55 -0.20
CA GLU A 7 -24.34 1.18 0.99
C GLU A 7 -23.29 1.28 2.10
N ARG A 8 -23.05 2.49 2.59
CA ARG A 8 -22.11 2.76 3.69
C ARG A 8 -22.76 2.45 5.04
N THR A 9 -22.77 1.19 5.43
CA THR A 9 -23.37 0.72 6.71
C THR A 9 -22.36 0.61 7.85
N LYS A 10 -21.07 0.52 7.54
CA LYS A 10 -19.97 0.32 8.49
C LYS A 10 -18.79 1.24 8.18
N PRO A 11 -17.96 1.58 9.18
CA PRO A 11 -16.69 2.27 8.92
C PRO A 11 -15.82 1.50 7.93
N HIS A 12 -15.22 2.21 6.97
CA HIS A 12 -14.35 1.64 5.95
C HIS A 12 -12.88 1.75 6.36
N VAL A 13 -12.14 0.64 6.29
CA VAL A 13 -10.72 0.56 6.63
C VAL A 13 -9.97 -0.17 5.53
N ASN A 14 -8.82 0.41 5.12
CA ASN A 14 -7.93 -0.20 4.16
C ASN A 14 -6.83 -0.95 4.90
N ILE A 15 -6.73 -2.24 4.68
CA ILE A 15 -5.64 -3.06 5.19
C ILE A 15 -4.97 -3.83 4.05
N GLY A 16 -3.87 -4.48 4.33
CA GLY A 16 -3.27 -5.37 3.34
C GLY A 16 -2.20 -6.24 3.93
N THR A 17 -1.80 -7.24 3.16
CA THR A 17 -0.74 -8.18 3.51
C THR A 17 0.59 -7.73 2.99
N ILE A 18 1.61 -7.72 3.85
CA ILE A 18 3.02 -7.46 3.55
C ILE A 18 3.88 -8.59 4.11
N GLY A 19 5.10 -8.73 3.62
CA GLY A 19 6.04 -9.74 4.11
C GLY A 19 6.78 -10.43 2.96
N HIS A 20 7.68 -11.35 3.31
CA HIS A 20 8.55 -12.05 2.37
C HIS A 20 7.78 -12.88 1.33
N VAL A 21 8.40 -13.16 0.19
CA VAL A 21 7.89 -14.14 -0.79
C VAL A 21 7.76 -15.51 -0.12
N ASP A 22 6.78 -16.30 -0.53
CA ASP A 22 6.48 -17.67 -0.02
C ASP A 22 6.08 -17.75 1.47
N HIS A 23 5.93 -16.65 2.19
CA HIS A 23 5.40 -16.65 3.56
C HIS A 23 3.88 -16.85 3.64
N GLY A 24 3.18 -16.87 2.49
CA GLY A 24 1.75 -17.23 2.39
C GLY A 24 0.79 -16.04 2.51
N LYS A 25 1.16 -14.85 2.04
CA LYS A 25 0.29 -13.66 2.03
C LYS A 25 -1.01 -13.88 1.27
N THR A 26 -0.92 -14.29 0.01
CA THR A 26 -2.09 -14.55 -0.85
C THR A 26 -2.92 -15.72 -0.32
N THR A 27 -2.26 -16.76 0.23
CA THR A 27 -2.97 -17.87 0.92
C THR A 27 -3.76 -17.37 2.12
N LEU A 28 -3.18 -16.46 2.91
CA LEU A 28 -3.88 -15.84 4.05
C LEU A 28 -5.06 -14.99 3.59
N THR A 29 -4.88 -14.19 2.54
CA THR A 29 -5.96 -13.37 1.95
C THR A 29 -7.12 -14.25 1.48
N ALA A 30 -6.83 -15.37 0.78
CA ALA A 30 -7.85 -16.34 0.38
C ALA A 30 -8.53 -17.00 1.59
N ALA A 31 -7.76 -17.37 2.63
CA ALA A 31 -8.32 -17.96 3.87
C ALA A 31 -9.25 -16.99 4.61
N ILE A 32 -8.89 -15.70 4.68
CA ILE A 32 -9.75 -14.66 5.29
C ILE A 32 -11.08 -14.58 4.53
N THR A 33 -11.06 -14.49 3.20
CA THR A 33 -12.30 -14.42 2.40
C THR A 33 -13.15 -15.66 2.56
N LYS A 34 -12.52 -16.85 2.66
CA LYS A 34 -13.24 -18.12 2.87
C LYS A 34 -13.96 -18.14 4.21
N VAL A 35 -13.23 -17.88 5.31
CA VAL A 35 -13.79 -17.92 6.66
C VAL A 35 -14.92 -16.90 6.84
N LEU A 36 -14.73 -15.69 6.29
CA LEU A 36 -15.77 -14.65 6.35
C LEU A 36 -16.96 -14.94 5.43
N ALA A 37 -16.74 -15.67 4.31
CA ALA A 37 -17.84 -16.09 3.43
C ALA A 37 -18.81 -17.07 4.13
N GLU A 38 -18.33 -17.95 5.02
CA GLU A 38 -19.19 -18.84 5.80
C GLU A 38 -20.13 -18.07 6.75
N LYS A 39 -19.77 -16.82 7.11
CA LYS A 39 -20.61 -15.90 7.86
C LYS A 39 -21.47 -14.98 6.98
N GLY A 40 -21.30 -15.03 5.64
CA GLY A 40 -21.95 -14.13 4.69
C GLY A 40 -21.33 -12.72 4.61
N TYR A 41 -20.12 -12.53 5.12
CA TYR A 41 -19.41 -11.26 5.21
C TYR A 41 -18.39 -11.04 4.07
N ALA A 42 -18.21 -12.03 3.21
CA ALA A 42 -17.34 -11.95 2.05
C ALA A 42 -17.90 -12.79 0.89
N LYS A 43 -17.40 -12.50 -0.31
CA LYS A 43 -17.41 -13.45 -1.41
C LYS A 43 -16.07 -14.19 -1.34
N PHE A 44 -16.12 -15.53 -1.30
CA PHE A 44 -14.88 -16.31 -1.35
C PHE A 44 -14.11 -16.03 -2.64
N GLU A 45 -12.85 -15.64 -2.52
CA GLU A 45 -11.90 -15.51 -3.62
C GLU A 45 -10.76 -16.49 -3.39
N ASP A 46 -10.65 -17.46 -4.32
CA ASP A 46 -9.57 -18.45 -4.27
C ASP A 46 -8.23 -17.82 -4.68
N TYR A 47 -7.13 -18.47 -4.35
CA TYR A 47 -5.77 -18.06 -4.73
C TYR A 47 -5.67 -17.66 -6.21
N ALA A 48 -6.23 -18.49 -7.11
CA ALA A 48 -6.23 -18.22 -8.54
C ALA A 48 -7.13 -17.04 -8.96
N ASP A 49 -8.05 -16.60 -8.11
CA ASP A 49 -8.91 -15.44 -8.33
C ASP A 49 -8.24 -14.15 -7.83
N ILE A 50 -7.30 -14.24 -6.90
CA ILE A 50 -6.48 -13.14 -6.40
C ILE A 50 -5.33 -12.89 -7.38
N ASP A 51 -4.49 -13.90 -7.64
CA ASP A 51 -3.38 -13.85 -8.61
C ASP A 51 -3.89 -14.18 -10.02
N LYS A 52 -4.40 -13.16 -10.72
CA LYS A 52 -5.12 -13.33 -12.00
C LYS A 52 -4.22 -13.35 -13.23
N ALA A 53 -3.06 -12.70 -13.17
CA ALA A 53 -2.18 -12.59 -14.33
C ALA A 53 -1.57 -13.95 -14.70
N PRO A 54 -1.47 -14.28 -16.00
CA PRO A 54 -0.85 -15.54 -16.43
C PRO A 54 0.56 -15.76 -15.87
N GLU A 55 1.36 -14.68 -15.78
CA GLU A 55 2.71 -14.72 -15.24
C GLU A 55 2.73 -14.99 -13.71
N GLU A 56 1.76 -14.49 -12.96
CA GLU A 56 1.59 -14.75 -11.53
C GLU A 56 1.32 -16.24 -11.29
N ARG A 57 0.42 -16.82 -12.07
CA ARG A 57 0.07 -18.25 -11.99
C ARG A 57 1.22 -19.16 -12.41
N GLU A 58 1.96 -18.79 -13.46
CA GLU A 58 3.09 -19.57 -13.95
C GLU A 58 4.26 -19.58 -12.96
N ARG A 59 4.51 -18.45 -12.31
CA ARG A 59 5.62 -18.29 -11.34
C ARG A 59 5.23 -18.63 -9.91
N GLY A 60 3.94 -18.69 -9.58
CA GLY A 60 3.41 -18.88 -8.23
C GLY A 60 3.73 -17.71 -7.28
N ILE A 61 3.88 -16.50 -7.81
CA ILE A 61 4.19 -15.29 -7.04
C ILE A 61 3.27 -14.14 -7.44
N THR A 62 2.87 -13.33 -6.48
CA THR A 62 2.13 -12.09 -6.72
C THR A 62 3.05 -11.04 -7.33
N ILE A 63 2.65 -10.45 -8.45
CA ILE A 63 3.38 -9.40 -9.17
C ILE A 63 2.69 -8.05 -8.97
N ASN A 64 1.37 -8.02 -9.16
CA ASN A 64 0.55 -6.83 -9.02
C ASN A 64 -0.22 -6.86 -7.71
N THR A 65 -0.57 -5.68 -7.19
CA THR A 65 -1.48 -5.60 -6.04
C THR A 65 -2.88 -6.09 -6.45
N ALA A 66 -3.46 -6.94 -5.63
CA ALA A 66 -4.84 -7.36 -5.77
C ALA A 66 -5.71 -6.73 -4.68
N HIS A 67 -6.94 -6.35 -5.02
CA HIS A 67 -7.89 -5.77 -4.07
C HIS A 67 -9.04 -6.73 -3.85
N VAL A 68 -9.29 -7.04 -2.59
CA VAL A 68 -10.36 -7.93 -2.12
C VAL A 68 -11.24 -7.19 -1.13
N GLU A 69 -12.55 -7.45 -1.17
CA GLU A 69 -13.56 -6.84 -0.29
C GLU A 69 -14.09 -7.87 0.70
N TYR A 70 -14.18 -7.49 1.96
CA TYR A 70 -14.90 -8.26 2.98
C TYR A 70 -15.32 -7.40 4.17
N GLU A 71 -16.13 -7.97 5.06
CA GLU A 71 -16.63 -7.32 6.26
C GLU A 71 -16.38 -8.16 7.51
N THR A 72 -16.43 -7.49 8.64
CA THR A 72 -16.67 -8.09 9.97
C THR A 72 -17.99 -7.56 10.53
N ASP A 73 -18.35 -7.95 11.74
CA ASP A 73 -19.50 -7.35 12.43
C ASP A 73 -19.33 -5.82 12.60
N LYS A 74 -18.09 -5.35 12.70
CA LYS A 74 -17.76 -3.97 13.08
C LYS A 74 -17.43 -3.09 11.89
N ARG A 75 -16.80 -3.63 10.83
CA ARG A 75 -16.15 -2.85 9.77
C ARG A 75 -16.29 -3.46 8.37
N HIS A 76 -16.17 -2.60 7.38
CA HIS A 76 -15.95 -2.95 5.98
C HIS A 76 -14.47 -2.77 5.64
N TYR A 77 -13.88 -3.75 4.97
CA TYR A 77 -12.46 -3.76 4.63
C TYR A 77 -12.24 -3.80 3.11
N ALA A 78 -11.36 -2.91 2.64
CA ALA A 78 -10.63 -3.11 1.40
C ALA A 78 -9.26 -3.70 1.75
N HIS A 79 -8.98 -4.89 1.24
CA HIS A 79 -7.72 -5.60 1.48
C HIS A 79 -6.85 -5.58 0.24
N VAL A 80 -5.62 -5.10 0.38
CA VAL A 80 -4.61 -5.03 -0.67
C VAL A 80 -3.61 -6.17 -0.47
N ASP A 81 -3.64 -7.16 -1.33
CA ASP A 81 -2.59 -8.20 -1.34
C ASP A 81 -1.36 -7.70 -2.09
N CYS A 82 -0.24 -7.59 -1.39
CA CYS A 82 1.00 -7.02 -1.91
C CYS A 82 1.99 -8.09 -2.36
N PRO A 83 2.76 -7.84 -3.45
CA PRO A 83 3.84 -8.73 -3.84
C PRO A 83 4.92 -8.82 -2.76
N GLY A 84 5.53 -10.00 -2.62
CA GLY A 84 6.60 -10.24 -1.66
C GLY A 84 8.01 -10.20 -2.26
N HIS A 85 8.14 -10.32 -3.58
CA HIS A 85 9.41 -10.42 -4.26
C HIS A 85 10.08 -9.06 -4.46
N ALA A 86 11.39 -8.98 -4.28
CA ALA A 86 12.18 -7.75 -4.37
C ALA A 86 12.02 -7.00 -5.71
N ASP A 87 11.82 -7.71 -6.82
CA ASP A 87 11.64 -7.09 -8.14
C ASP A 87 10.34 -6.25 -8.25
N TYR A 88 9.35 -6.53 -7.39
CA TYR A 88 8.03 -5.88 -7.42
C TYR A 88 7.79 -4.91 -6.26
N VAL A 89 8.84 -4.49 -5.59
CA VAL A 89 8.77 -3.55 -4.46
C VAL A 89 8.03 -2.25 -4.82
N LYS A 90 8.12 -1.79 -6.06
CA LYS A 90 7.34 -0.63 -6.53
C LYS A 90 5.82 -0.84 -6.35
N ASN A 91 5.31 -2.02 -6.68
CA ASN A 91 3.90 -2.34 -6.51
C ASN A 91 3.55 -2.52 -5.02
N MET A 92 4.48 -3.09 -4.23
CA MET A 92 4.35 -3.16 -2.77
C MET A 92 4.25 -1.76 -2.14
N ILE A 93 5.13 -0.81 -2.50
CA ILE A 93 5.08 0.58 -2.00
C ILE A 93 3.74 1.22 -2.33
N THR A 94 3.27 1.07 -3.57
CA THR A 94 1.97 1.61 -4.00
C THR A 94 0.81 1.02 -3.20
N GLY A 95 0.83 -0.29 -2.97
CA GLY A 95 -0.20 -0.96 -2.15
C GLY A 95 -0.14 -0.51 -0.69
N ALA A 96 1.06 -0.48 -0.10
CA ALA A 96 1.25 -0.06 1.29
C ALA A 96 0.83 1.39 1.55
N ALA A 97 1.05 2.29 0.61
CA ALA A 97 0.63 3.69 0.72
C ALA A 97 -0.90 3.88 0.84
N GLN A 98 -1.68 2.84 0.51
CA GLN A 98 -3.13 2.84 0.62
C GLN A 98 -3.64 2.33 1.97
N MET A 99 -2.80 1.72 2.80
CA MET A 99 -3.22 1.02 4.00
C MET A 99 -3.36 1.94 5.21
N ASP A 100 -4.43 1.74 5.96
CA ASP A 100 -4.64 2.30 7.30
C ASP A 100 -3.99 1.41 8.38
N GLY A 101 -3.69 0.17 8.03
CA GLY A 101 -2.93 -0.80 8.81
C GLY A 101 -2.50 -1.97 7.94
N ALA A 102 -1.45 -2.67 8.33
CA ALA A 102 -0.92 -3.81 7.60
C ALA A 102 -0.96 -5.10 8.43
N ILE A 103 -1.13 -6.23 7.74
CA ILE A 103 -0.91 -7.58 8.29
C ILE A 103 0.46 -8.05 7.79
N LEU A 104 1.42 -8.11 8.69
CA LEU A 104 2.74 -8.67 8.39
C LEU A 104 2.68 -10.19 8.49
N VAL A 105 2.96 -10.87 7.39
CA VAL A 105 2.96 -12.34 7.34
C VAL A 105 4.39 -12.85 7.40
N VAL A 106 4.68 -13.65 8.42
CA VAL A 106 5.98 -14.29 8.64
C VAL A 106 5.79 -15.79 8.80
N ALA A 107 6.50 -16.59 7.98
CA ALA A 107 6.47 -18.03 8.16
C ALA A 107 7.27 -18.44 9.41
N ALA A 108 6.67 -19.23 10.29
CA ALA A 108 7.33 -19.73 11.49
C ALA A 108 8.55 -20.61 11.20
N THR A 109 8.57 -21.24 10.02
CA THR A 109 9.68 -22.09 9.55
C THR A 109 10.95 -21.32 9.20
N ASP A 110 10.79 -20.04 8.79
CA ASP A 110 11.87 -19.24 8.23
C ASP A 110 12.23 -18.03 9.09
N GLY A 111 11.29 -17.57 9.93
CA GLY A 111 11.42 -16.32 10.69
C GLY A 111 11.45 -15.07 9.81
N PRO A 112 11.88 -13.92 10.36
CA PRO A 112 12.03 -12.68 9.59
C PRO A 112 13.13 -12.79 8.53
N MET A 113 12.76 -12.61 7.27
CA MET A 113 13.62 -12.69 6.10
C MET A 113 13.97 -11.29 5.55
N PRO A 114 14.93 -11.12 4.62
CA PRO A 114 15.34 -9.80 4.14
C PRO A 114 14.20 -8.91 3.63
N GLN A 115 13.24 -9.47 2.85
CA GLN A 115 12.08 -8.67 2.40
C GLN A 115 11.11 -8.36 3.55
N THR A 116 11.06 -9.15 4.62
CA THR A 116 10.30 -8.81 5.83
C THR A 116 10.77 -7.48 6.40
N ARG A 117 12.10 -7.33 6.57
CA ARG A 117 12.73 -6.08 7.03
C ARG A 117 12.44 -4.92 6.09
N GLU A 118 12.64 -5.13 4.80
CA GLU A 118 12.39 -4.10 3.78
C GLU A 118 10.92 -3.65 3.77
N HIS A 119 9.97 -4.59 3.89
CA HIS A 119 8.55 -4.27 3.90
C HIS A 119 8.11 -3.49 5.14
N ILE A 120 8.66 -3.80 6.33
CA ILE A 120 8.38 -3.04 7.56
C ILE A 120 8.93 -1.62 7.40
N LEU A 121 10.17 -1.47 6.93
CA LEU A 121 10.80 -0.18 6.67
C LEU A 121 9.97 0.66 5.70
N LEU A 122 9.57 0.07 4.57
CA LEU A 122 8.78 0.76 3.55
C LEU A 122 7.38 1.12 4.05
N ALA A 123 6.71 0.23 4.78
CA ALA A 123 5.43 0.53 5.41
C ALA A 123 5.55 1.75 6.35
N ARG A 124 6.62 1.80 7.16
CA ARG A 124 6.89 2.96 8.02
C ARG A 124 7.10 4.25 7.21
N GLN A 125 7.85 4.18 6.12
CA GLN A 125 8.15 5.33 5.28
C GLN A 125 6.92 5.89 4.55
N VAL A 126 6.07 5.02 4.01
CA VAL A 126 4.82 5.45 3.36
C VAL A 126 3.73 5.85 4.35
N GLY A 127 3.98 5.67 5.65
CA GLY A 127 3.11 6.15 6.71
C GLY A 127 2.03 5.17 7.15
N VAL A 128 2.20 3.86 6.96
CA VAL A 128 1.33 2.84 7.58
C VAL A 128 1.46 2.95 9.11
N PRO A 129 0.37 3.28 9.82
CA PRO A 129 0.50 3.60 11.25
C PRO A 129 0.47 2.38 12.17
N TYR A 130 -0.11 1.26 11.72
CA TYR A 130 -0.33 0.07 12.55
C TYR A 130 0.03 -1.20 11.79
N ILE A 131 0.65 -2.15 12.51
CA ILE A 131 0.94 -3.50 12.01
C ILE A 131 0.34 -4.52 12.99
N VAL A 132 -0.34 -5.53 12.45
CA VAL A 132 -0.72 -6.77 13.13
C VAL A 132 0.07 -7.90 12.48
N VAL A 133 0.55 -8.86 13.23
CA VAL A 133 1.37 -9.96 12.70
C VAL A 133 0.56 -11.25 12.63
N PHE A 134 0.68 -11.94 11.50
CA PHE A 134 0.25 -13.34 11.38
C PHE A 134 1.47 -14.23 11.19
N MET A 135 1.82 -14.99 12.23
CA MET A 135 2.88 -15.99 12.18
C MET A 135 2.30 -17.27 11.56
N ASN A 136 2.59 -17.44 10.28
CA ASN A 136 2.00 -18.48 9.42
C ASN A 136 2.83 -19.78 9.46
N LYS A 137 2.25 -20.88 8.97
CA LYS A 137 2.89 -22.20 8.87
C LYS A 137 3.30 -22.77 10.23
N CYS A 138 2.64 -22.40 11.34
CA CYS A 138 2.93 -22.93 12.66
C CYS A 138 2.69 -24.45 12.75
N ASP A 139 1.85 -24.99 11.88
CA ASP A 139 1.60 -26.43 11.75
C ASP A 139 2.78 -27.25 11.24
N MET A 140 3.81 -26.60 10.72
CA MET A 140 5.06 -27.22 10.26
C MET A 140 6.18 -27.19 11.32
N VAL A 141 5.92 -26.61 12.49
CA VAL A 141 6.89 -26.46 13.57
C VAL A 141 6.31 -27.13 14.83
N ASP A 142 6.93 -28.25 15.24
CA ASP A 142 6.50 -29.02 16.40
C ASP A 142 7.07 -28.50 17.74
N ASP A 143 8.03 -27.56 17.67
CA ASP A 143 8.75 -27.03 18.82
C ASP A 143 8.20 -25.66 19.22
N GLU A 144 7.54 -25.59 20.37
CA GLU A 144 6.99 -24.36 20.95
C GLU A 144 8.08 -23.34 21.28
N GLU A 145 9.29 -23.76 21.70
CA GLU A 145 10.39 -22.85 22.02
C GLU A 145 10.88 -22.14 20.74
N LEU A 146 10.84 -22.82 19.60
CA LEU A 146 11.19 -22.24 18.32
C LEU A 146 10.12 -21.19 17.88
N LEU A 147 8.84 -21.46 18.11
CA LEU A 147 7.78 -20.48 17.85
C LEU A 147 7.96 -19.22 18.71
N ASP A 148 8.30 -19.40 20.00
CA ASP A 148 8.55 -18.29 20.91
C ASP A 148 9.77 -17.46 20.49
N LEU A 149 10.81 -18.11 19.99
CA LEU A 149 12.01 -17.45 19.47
C LEU A 149 11.68 -16.59 18.24
N VAL A 150 10.95 -17.15 17.27
CA VAL A 150 10.52 -16.41 16.07
C VAL A 150 9.65 -15.22 16.43
N GLU A 151 8.73 -15.38 17.39
CA GLU A 151 7.90 -14.27 17.88
C GLU A 151 8.76 -13.16 18.50
N MET A 152 9.76 -13.51 19.30
CA MET A 152 10.68 -12.55 19.91
C MET A 152 11.47 -11.78 18.82
N GLU A 153 12.00 -12.46 17.81
CA GLU A 153 12.69 -11.83 16.68
C GLU A 153 11.80 -10.86 15.91
N ILE A 154 10.51 -11.20 15.72
CA ILE A 154 9.54 -10.30 15.08
C ILE A 154 9.32 -9.06 15.93
N ARG A 155 9.16 -9.18 17.25
CA ARG A 155 8.97 -8.05 18.17
C ARG A 155 10.17 -7.11 18.20
N GLU A 156 11.37 -7.67 18.25
CA GLU A 156 12.62 -6.90 18.17
C GLU A 156 12.71 -6.15 16.85
N LEU A 157 12.41 -6.81 15.74
CA LEU A 157 12.44 -6.22 14.42
C LEU A 157 11.42 -5.06 14.27
N LEU A 158 10.20 -5.22 14.77
CA LEU A 158 9.20 -4.15 14.75
C LEU A 158 9.67 -2.94 15.56
N SER A 159 10.28 -3.18 16.73
CA SER A 159 10.80 -2.13 17.60
C SER A 159 11.97 -1.39 16.95
N GLU A 160 12.82 -2.07 16.19
CA GLU A 160 13.92 -1.48 15.41
C GLU A 160 13.42 -0.44 14.40
N TYR A 161 12.22 -0.63 13.85
CA TYR A 161 11.59 0.28 12.88
C TYR A 161 10.51 1.19 13.48
N ASP A 162 10.57 1.48 14.78
CA ASP A 162 9.65 2.37 15.50
C ASP A 162 8.18 1.93 15.51
N PHE A 163 7.89 0.64 15.38
CA PHE A 163 6.59 0.08 15.72
C PHE A 163 6.60 -0.45 17.15
N PRO A 164 5.47 -0.44 17.87
CA PRO A 164 5.41 -0.92 19.26
C PRO A 164 5.47 -2.45 19.32
N GLY A 165 6.67 -3.03 19.15
CA GLY A 165 6.86 -4.47 19.02
C GLY A 165 6.28 -5.29 20.17
N ASP A 166 6.42 -4.80 21.41
CA ASP A 166 5.88 -5.49 22.60
C ASP A 166 4.36 -5.52 22.63
N ASP A 167 3.70 -4.44 22.17
CA ASP A 167 2.24 -4.29 22.19
C ASP A 167 1.56 -4.79 20.92
N THR A 168 2.34 -5.08 19.86
CA THR A 168 1.81 -5.54 18.57
C THR A 168 1.20 -6.94 18.71
N PRO A 169 -0.08 -7.14 18.31
CA PRO A 169 -0.68 -8.47 18.27
C PRO A 169 0.04 -9.38 17.29
N ILE A 170 0.41 -10.58 17.77
CA ILE A 170 1.00 -11.65 16.93
C ILE A 170 0.11 -12.88 17.07
N ILE A 171 -0.49 -13.28 15.96
CA ILE A 171 -1.40 -14.42 15.88
C ILE A 171 -0.67 -15.59 15.23
N ARG A 172 -0.62 -16.74 15.89
CA ARG A 172 -0.02 -17.98 15.43
C ARG A 172 -1.05 -18.82 14.69
N GLY A 173 -0.73 -19.34 13.50
CA GLY A 173 -1.68 -20.19 12.80
C GLY A 173 -1.16 -20.77 11.50
N SER A 174 -2.09 -21.41 10.78
CA SER A 174 -1.87 -21.94 9.44
C SER A 174 -2.98 -21.48 8.51
N ALA A 175 -2.64 -20.56 7.61
CA ALA A 175 -3.58 -20.08 6.60
C ALA A 175 -4.00 -21.20 5.65
N LEU A 176 -3.08 -22.13 5.33
CA LEU A 176 -3.37 -23.24 4.45
C LEU A 176 -4.40 -24.21 5.05
N LYS A 177 -4.27 -24.58 6.34
CA LYS A 177 -5.27 -25.43 7.00
C LYS A 177 -6.66 -24.82 7.03
N ALA A 178 -6.74 -23.50 7.25
CA ALA A 178 -8.00 -22.79 7.17
C ALA A 178 -8.58 -22.78 5.74
N LEU A 179 -7.70 -22.58 4.75
CA LEU A 179 -8.11 -22.56 3.33
C LEU A 179 -8.55 -23.93 2.82
N GLU A 180 -7.89 -25.01 3.22
CA GLU A 180 -8.19 -26.38 2.78
C GLU A 180 -9.32 -27.06 3.56
N SER A 181 -9.75 -26.51 4.68
CA SER A 181 -10.85 -27.07 5.48
C SER A 181 -12.17 -27.10 4.70
N ASP A 182 -12.83 -28.25 4.68
CA ASP A 182 -14.16 -28.43 4.07
C ASP A 182 -15.32 -28.10 5.04
N SER A 183 -14.99 -27.59 6.25
CA SER A 183 -16.00 -27.26 7.25
C SER A 183 -16.93 -26.14 6.78
N LYS A 184 -18.22 -26.32 7.04
CA LYS A 184 -19.25 -25.29 6.88
C LYS A 184 -19.61 -24.62 8.21
N ASP A 185 -18.98 -25.05 9.29
CA ASP A 185 -19.14 -24.45 10.60
C ASP A 185 -18.18 -23.24 10.70
N PRO A 186 -18.69 -22.01 10.79
CA PRO A 186 -17.84 -20.83 10.94
C PRO A 186 -17.02 -20.84 12.24
N ASP A 187 -17.35 -21.71 13.20
CA ASP A 187 -16.64 -21.87 14.48
C ASP A 187 -15.70 -23.08 14.49
N ALA A 188 -15.43 -23.69 13.33
CA ALA A 188 -14.49 -24.80 13.23
C ALA A 188 -13.10 -24.43 13.77
N PRO A 189 -12.41 -25.36 14.47
CA PRO A 189 -11.08 -25.10 15.04
C PRO A 189 -10.04 -24.63 14.03
N GLU A 190 -10.12 -25.09 12.79
CA GLU A 190 -9.20 -24.71 11.70
C GLU A 190 -9.33 -23.23 11.34
N TYR A 191 -10.47 -22.59 11.63
CA TYR A 191 -10.74 -21.18 11.38
C TYR A 191 -10.37 -20.27 12.56
N ALA A 192 -10.02 -20.83 13.72
CA ALA A 192 -9.79 -20.06 14.94
C ALA A 192 -8.72 -18.98 14.78
N CYS A 193 -7.58 -19.31 14.13
CA CYS A 193 -6.50 -18.35 13.93
C CYS A 193 -6.89 -17.18 12.99
N ILE A 194 -7.73 -17.44 11.99
CA ILE A 194 -8.24 -16.39 11.10
C ILE A 194 -9.23 -15.47 11.84
N LYS A 195 -10.08 -16.03 12.68
CA LYS A 195 -11.01 -15.24 13.52
C LYS A 195 -10.25 -14.38 14.51
N GLU A 196 -9.25 -14.96 15.20
CA GLU A 196 -8.38 -14.23 16.12
C GLU A 196 -7.63 -13.10 15.42
N LEU A 197 -7.12 -13.35 14.20
CA LEU A 197 -6.50 -12.30 13.39
C LEU A 197 -7.49 -11.16 13.09
N MET A 198 -8.71 -11.48 12.66
CA MET A 198 -9.67 -10.44 12.32
C MET A 198 -10.15 -9.68 13.57
N ASP A 199 -10.27 -10.35 14.71
CA ASP A 199 -10.57 -9.69 15.99
C ASP A 199 -9.42 -8.76 16.43
N ALA A 200 -8.17 -9.15 16.22
CA ALA A 200 -7.02 -8.31 16.49
C ALA A 200 -6.99 -7.09 15.54
N VAL A 201 -7.25 -7.28 14.25
CA VAL A 201 -7.36 -6.18 13.28
C VAL A 201 -8.48 -5.21 13.65
N ASP A 202 -9.66 -5.73 14.03
CA ASP A 202 -10.82 -4.93 14.44
C ASP A 202 -10.59 -4.12 15.73
N THR A 203 -9.70 -4.57 16.61
CA THR A 203 -9.49 -3.96 17.93
C THR A 203 -8.23 -3.11 18.00
N TYR A 204 -7.14 -3.54 17.36
CA TYR A 204 -5.85 -2.88 17.44
C TYR A 204 -5.70 -1.73 16.43
N ILE A 205 -6.23 -1.89 15.21
CA ILE A 205 -6.21 -0.83 14.21
C ILE A 205 -7.42 0.08 14.45
N PRO A 206 -7.25 1.37 14.80
CA PRO A 206 -8.38 2.29 15.02
C PRO A 206 -9.09 2.63 13.71
N ASN A 207 -10.30 3.18 13.80
CA ASN A 207 -10.92 3.81 12.63
C ASN A 207 -10.07 5.01 12.21
N PRO A 208 -9.68 5.08 10.94
CA PRO A 208 -8.82 6.16 10.47
C PRO A 208 -9.56 7.50 10.47
N ASP A 209 -8.85 8.55 10.87
CA ASP A 209 -9.29 9.93 10.65
C ASP A 209 -9.21 10.28 9.16
N ARG A 210 -10.30 10.76 8.57
CA ARG A 210 -10.40 11.09 7.16
C ARG A 210 -10.44 12.60 6.93
N GLU A 211 -9.57 13.09 6.07
CA GLU A 211 -9.51 14.52 5.70
C GLU A 211 -10.56 14.85 4.63
N GLU A 212 -11.85 14.72 4.96
CA GLU A 212 -12.96 14.92 4.03
C GLU A 212 -13.19 16.38 3.64
N ASP A 213 -12.85 17.32 4.53
CA ASP A 213 -13.01 18.75 4.32
C ASP A 213 -11.99 19.39 3.37
N LYS A 214 -10.90 18.65 3.04
CA LYS A 214 -9.88 19.13 2.10
C LYS A 214 -10.33 18.98 0.64
N PRO A 215 -9.72 19.71 -0.30
CA PRO A 215 -9.97 19.50 -1.73
C PRO A 215 -9.67 18.06 -2.14
N PHE A 216 -10.56 17.47 -2.94
CA PHE A 216 -10.41 16.09 -3.42
C PHE A 216 -9.07 15.85 -4.11
N LEU A 217 -8.44 14.74 -3.75
CA LEU A 217 -7.22 14.24 -4.38
C LEU A 217 -7.20 12.73 -4.35
N MET A 218 -6.96 12.11 -5.52
CA MET A 218 -6.78 10.68 -5.69
C MET A 218 -5.55 10.40 -6.56
N PRO A 219 -4.49 9.79 -6.02
CA PRO A 219 -3.38 9.28 -6.82
C PRO A 219 -3.87 8.18 -7.78
N ILE A 220 -3.46 8.26 -9.04
CA ILE A 220 -3.84 7.29 -10.07
C ILE A 220 -2.89 6.10 -10.02
N GLU A 221 -3.45 4.91 -9.85
CA GLU A 221 -2.72 3.64 -9.77
C GLU A 221 -2.75 2.88 -11.08
N ASP A 222 -3.93 2.83 -11.70
CA ASP A 222 -4.12 2.17 -12.99
C ASP A 222 -5.14 2.92 -13.83
N VAL A 223 -5.04 2.73 -15.14
CA VAL A 223 -5.93 3.35 -16.12
C VAL A 223 -6.39 2.29 -17.12
N MET A 224 -7.69 2.13 -17.21
CA MET A 224 -8.30 1.16 -18.13
C MET A 224 -9.37 1.80 -19.01
N THR A 225 -9.70 1.14 -20.08
CA THR A 225 -10.82 1.51 -20.95
C THR A 225 -11.94 0.48 -20.82
N ILE A 226 -13.15 0.94 -20.53
CA ILE A 226 -14.35 0.10 -20.54
C ILE A 226 -15.12 0.38 -21.82
N SER A 227 -15.29 -0.65 -22.64
CA SER A 227 -16.03 -0.55 -23.91
C SER A 227 -17.43 0.05 -23.70
N GLY A 228 -17.74 1.13 -24.43
CA GLY A 228 -19.01 1.84 -24.33
C GLY A 228 -19.18 2.77 -23.13
N ARG A 229 -18.18 2.85 -22.21
CA ARG A 229 -18.25 3.70 -21.02
C ARG A 229 -17.12 4.75 -20.95
N GLY A 230 -15.97 4.48 -21.55
CA GLY A 230 -14.84 5.41 -21.62
C GLY A 230 -13.66 5.01 -20.74
N THR A 231 -12.86 6.00 -20.38
CA THR A 231 -11.64 5.84 -19.57
C THR A 231 -11.98 5.83 -18.09
N VAL A 232 -11.39 4.88 -17.36
CA VAL A 232 -11.49 4.75 -15.91
C VAL A 232 -10.11 4.89 -15.31
N ALA A 233 -9.96 5.80 -14.35
CA ALA A 233 -8.79 5.89 -13.49
C ALA A 233 -9.12 5.26 -12.14
N THR A 234 -8.25 4.38 -11.65
CA THR A 234 -8.40 3.74 -10.33
C THR A 234 -7.40 4.30 -9.34
N GLY A 235 -7.78 4.31 -8.07
CA GLY A 235 -6.93 4.72 -6.97
C GLY A 235 -7.69 4.82 -5.66
N ARG A 236 -6.93 5.00 -4.58
CA ARG A 236 -7.49 5.35 -3.28
C ARG A 236 -7.64 6.87 -3.18
N VAL A 237 -8.78 7.33 -2.72
CA VAL A 237 -8.99 8.75 -2.39
C VAL A 237 -8.13 9.13 -1.17
N GLU A 238 -7.13 9.98 -1.38
CA GLU A 238 -6.22 10.42 -0.32
C GLU A 238 -6.92 11.39 0.64
N ARG A 239 -7.71 12.32 0.09
CA ARG A 239 -8.44 13.34 0.84
C ARG A 239 -9.63 13.89 0.06
N GLY A 240 -10.54 14.53 0.78
CA GLY A 240 -11.70 15.23 0.23
C GLY A 240 -12.80 14.31 -0.27
N MET A 241 -13.76 14.92 -0.92
CA MET A 241 -14.95 14.26 -1.49
C MET A 241 -15.14 14.65 -2.96
N ALA A 242 -15.71 13.74 -3.74
CA ALA A 242 -16.10 13.97 -5.13
C ALA A 242 -17.43 13.31 -5.45
N LYS A 243 -18.21 13.94 -6.34
CA LYS A 243 -19.52 13.44 -6.81
C LYS A 243 -19.51 13.25 -8.33
N VAL A 244 -20.42 12.43 -8.80
CA VAL A 244 -20.70 12.35 -10.24
C VAL A 244 -21.16 13.71 -10.76
N GLY A 245 -20.51 14.20 -11.82
CA GLY A 245 -20.71 15.54 -12.38
C GLY A 245 -19.65 16.56 -12.02
N ASP A 246 -18.79 16.27 -11.03
CA ASP A 246 -17.74 17.19 -10.61
C ASP A 246 -16.65 17.33 -11.68
N ALA A 247 -16.23 18.58 -11.89
CA ALA A 247 -15.07 18.91 -12.72
C ALA A 247 -13.79 18.60 -11.95
N MET A 248 -12.83 17.95 -12.62
CA MET A 248 -11.53 17.54 -12.08
C MET A 248 -10.39 17.90 -13.02
N GLU A 249 -9.19 17.91 -12.47
CA GLU A 249 -7.93 17.99 -13.23
C GLU A 249 -7.08 16.76 -12.99
N ILE A 250 -6.35 16.34 -14.03
CA ILE A 250 -5.31 15.34 -13.94
C ILE A 250 -3.97 16.06 -13.99
N VAL A 251 -3.13 15.88 -12.97
CA VAL A 251 -1.93 16.67 -12.70
C VAL A 251 -0.73 15.77 -12.45
N GLY A 252 0.44 16.21 -12.90
CA GLY A 252 1.74 15.54 -12.69
C GLY A 252 2.20 14.73 -13.89
N ILE A 253 3.45 14.30 -13.87
CA ILE A 253 4.16 13.54 -14.91
C ILE A 253 4.28 14.31 -16.22
N LYS A 254 3.17 14.78 -16.76
CA LYS A 254 3.10 15.62 -17.96
C LYS A 254 3.03 17.09 -17.58
N PRO A 255 3.59 17.99 -18.38
CA PRO A 255 3.57 19.43 -18.09
C PRO A 255 2.15 20.00 -18.17
N ASP A 256 1.32 19.46 -19.05
CA ASP A 256 -0.04 19.93 -19.30
C ASP A 256 -1.02 19.31 -18.31
N ARG A 257 -1.94 20.14 -17.80
CA ARG A 257 -3.07 19.67 -16.99
C ARG A 257 -4.20 19.27 -17.92
N LEU A 258 -4.82 18.14 -17.65
CA LEU A 258 -5.99 17.68 -18.36
C LEU A 258 -7.25 17.94 -17.55
N SER A 259 -8.17 18.73 -18.09
CA SER A 259 -9.48 18.91 -17.49
C SER A 259 -10.39 17.75 -17.87
N THR A 260 -11.15 17.25 -16.89
CA THR A 260 -12.09 16.15 -17.08
C THR A 260 -13.31 16.33 -16.17
N THR A 261 -14.29 15.44 -16.33
CA THR A 261 -15.49 15.40 -15.47
C THR A 261 -15.73 13.95 -15.07
N ILE A 262 -16.03 13.72 -13.80
CA ILE A 262 -16.45 12.41 -13.30
C ILE A 262 -17.84 12.10 -13.83
N THR A 263 -17.99 11.00 -14.59
CA THR A 263 -19.28 10.54 -15.12
C THR A 263 -19.85 9.34 -14.39
N GLY A 264 -19.07 8.71 -13.53
CA GLY A 264 -19.47 7.61 -12.67
C GLY A 264 -18.39 7.27 -11.67
N LEU A 265 -18.79 6.76 -10.53
CA LEU A 265 -17.93 6.31 -9.45
C LEU A 265 -18.30 4.88 -9.09
N GLU A 266 -17.31 4.04 -8.91
CA GLU A 266 -17.51 2.62 -8.57
C GLU A 266 -16.47 2.19 -7.53
N MET A 267 -16.90 1.35 -6.59
CA MET A 267 -16.04 0.64 -5.64
C MET A 267 -16.47 -0.82 -5.62
N PHE A 268 -15.53 -1.76 -5.79
CA PHE A 268 -15.81 -3.20 -5.86
C PHE A 268 -16.95 -3.58 -6.82
N ARG A 269 -17.00 -2.94 -8.01
CA ARG A 269 -18.03 -3.10 -9.06
C ARG A 269 -19.44 -2.62 -8.67
N LYS A 270 -19.61 -2.03 -7.49
CA LYS A 270 -20.84 -1.36 -7.05
C LYS A 270 -20.77 0.13 -7.38
N SER A 271 -21.89 0.74 -7.71
CA SER A 271 -21.95 2.18 -7.99
C SER A 271 -21.95 2.98 -6.70
N LEU A 272 -21.32 4.19 -6.75
CA LEU A 272 -21.30 5.16 -5.68
C LEU A 272 -21.94 6.48 -6.13
N ASP A 273 -22.66 7.16 -5.24
CA ASP A 273 -23.16 8.52 -5.47
C ASP A 273 -22.04 9.54 -5.30
N PHE A 274 -21.15 9.29 -4.34
CA PHE A 274 -19.96 10.10 -4.06
C PHE A 274 -18.83 9.22 -3.55
N ALA A 275 -17.61 9.70 -3.74
CA ALA A 275 -16.40 9.15 -3.17
C ALA A 275 -15.87 10.06 -2.06
N GLU A 276 -15.32 9.48 -1.01
CA GLU A 276 -14.73 10.19 0.11
C GLU A 276 -13.34 9.65 0.45
N ALA A 277 -12.59 10.42 1.24
CA ALA A 277 -11.25 10.02 1.68
C ALA A 277 -11.24 8.60 2.26
N GLY A 278 -10.33 7.78 1.76
CA GLY A 278 -10.20 6.36 2.12
C GLY A 278 -10.82 5.37 1.14
N ASP A 279 -11.75 5.78 0.27
CA ASP A 279 -12.35 4.89 -0.71
C ASP A 279 -11.37 4.45 -1.79
N ASN A 280 -11.41 3.18 -2.16
CA ASN A 280 -10.72 2.65 -3.33
C ASN A 280 -11.69 2.63 -4.52
N ILE A 281 -11.54 3.55 -5.44
CA ILE A 281 -12.52 3.79 -6.48
C ILE A 281 -11.98 3.63 -7.90
N GLY A 282 -12.91 3.35 -8.81
CA GLY A 282 -12.76 3.57 -10.23
C GLY A 282 -13.60 4.79 -10.63
N ALA A 283 -12.94 5.86 -11.05
CA ALA A 283 -13.58 7.06 -11.55
C ALA A 283 -13.68 7.02 -13.08
N LEU A 284 -14.91 7.03 -13.60
CA LEU A 284 -15.16 7.18 -15.02
C LEU A 284 -14.99 8.63 -15.42
N LEU A 285 -14.16 8.88 -16.42
CA LEU A 285 -13.75 10.21 -16.82
C LEU A 285 -14.21 10.54 -18.24
N ARG A 286 -14.70 11.76 -18.43
CA ARG A 286 -15.16 12.27 -19.73
C ARG A 286 -14.08 13.07 -20.45
N GLY A 287 -13.97 12.87 -21.77
CA GLY A 287 -13.15 13.72 -22.64
C GLY A 287 -11.65 13.49 -22.53
N VAL A 288 -11.25 12.37 -21.93
CA VAL A 288 -9.85 11.96 -21.81
C VAL A 288 -9.67 10.51 -22.27
N ASP A 289 -8.64 10.27 -23.04
CA ASP A 289 -8.26 8.94 -23.50
C ASP A 289 -7.27 8.27 -22.57
N ARG A 290 -7.27 6.94 -22.52
CA ARG A 290 -6.33 6.16 -21.70
C ARG A 290 -4.87 6.56 -21.94
N THR A 291 -4.49 6.88 -23.18
CA THR A 291 -3.13 7.26 -23.56
C THR A 291 -2.67 8.62 -23.03
N GLN A 292 -3.62 9.45 -22.60
CA GLN A 292 -3.35 10.76 -22.03
C GLN A 292 -3.08 10.71 -20.52
N ILE A 293 -3.53 9.62 -19.88
CA ILE A 293 -3.44 9.41 -18.43
C ILE A 293 -2.45 8.29 -18.15
N GLU A 294 -1.68 8.42 -17.10
CA GLU A 294 -0.75 7.38 -16.67
C GLU A 294 -0.64 7.33 -15.13
N ARG A 295 -0.21 6.17 -14.64
CA ARG A 295 0.08 5.95 -13.22
C ARG A 295 1.06 7.00 -12.73
N GLY A 296 0.80 7.52 -11.53
CA GLY A 296 1.63 8.55 -10.89
C GLY A 296 1.11 9.97 -11.04
N GLN A 297 0.18 10.19 -11.98
CA GLN A 297 -0.61 11.42 -11.97
C GLN A 297 -1.64 11.38 -10.83
N VAL A 298 -2.22 12.52 -10.50
CA VAL A 298 -3.33 12.61 -9.54
C VAL A 298 -4.58 13.17 -10.22
N LEU A 299 -5.73 12.65 -9.83
CA LEU A 299 -7.04 13.24 -10.11
C LEU A 299 -7.37 14.15 -8.93
N ALA A 300 -7.54 15.44 -9.19
CA ALA A 300 -7.71 16.42 -8.13
C ALA A 300 -8.76 17.48 -8.47
N LYS A 301 -9.26 18.17 -7.44
CA LYS A 301 -10.11 19.34 -7.64
C LYS A 301 -9.33 20.42 -8.40
N PRO A 302 -9.93 21.10 -9.40
CA PRO A 302 -9.23 22.11 -10.20
C PRO A 302 -8.49 23.15 -9.36
N GLY A 303 -7.20 23.34 -9.65
CA GLY A 303 -6.36 24.34 -8.97
C GLY A 303 -5.91 24.00 -7.56
N SER A 304 -6.22 22.81 -7.04
CA SER A 304 -5.89 22.44 -5.65
C SER A 304 -4.49 21.85 -5.47
N VAL A 305 -3.86 21.35 -6.52
CA VAL A 305 -2.50 20.82 -6.50
C VAL A 305 -1.76 21.21 -7.78
N HIS A 306 -0.44 21.31 -7.69
CA HIS A 306 0.40 21.74 -8.80
C HIS A 306 1.54 20.73 -9.07
N PRO A 307 1.99 20.59 -10.33
CA PRO A 307 3.17 19.80 -10.62
C PRO A 307 4.42 20.61 -10.32
N HIS A 308 5.40 20.00 -9.65
CA HIS A 308 6.66 20.63 -9.28
C HIS A 308 7.84 19.72 -9.59
N LYS A 309 9.02 20.31 -9.78
CA LYS A 309 10.27 19.62 -10.06
C LYS A 309 11.34 19.87 -9.02
N VAL A 310 11.36 21.05 -8.41
CA VAL A 310 12.48 21.51 -7.58
C VAL A 310 12.00 21.80 -6.18
N PHE A 311 12.64 21.17 -5.21
CA PHE A 311 12.31 21.33 -3.80
C PHE A 311 13.52 21.10 -2.88
N GLU A 312 13.43 21.59 -1.67
CA GLU A 312 14.35 21.29 -0.56
C GLU A 312 13.70 20.28 0.38
N SER A 313 14.48 19.36 0.88
CA SER A 313 14.00 18.32 1.77
C SER A 313 15.04 17.91 2.80
N GLN A 314 14.58 17.70 4.02
CA GLN A 314 15.35 16.97 5.03
C GLN A 314 15.28 15.48 4.69
N VAL A 315 16.42 14.86 4.44
CA VAL A 315 16.53 13.45 4.03
C VAL A 315 17.38 12.69 5.02
N TYR A 316 16.87 11.59 5.51
CA TYR A 316 17.62 10.59 6.24
C TYR A 316 18.16 9.53 5.27
N VAL A 317 19.46 9.28 5.34
CA VAL A 317 20.14 8.28 4.51
C VAL A 317 20.33 7.01 5.31
N LEU A 318 19.70 5.92 4.88
CA LEU A 318 19.72 4.65 5.57
C LEU A 318 21.12 4.06 5.67
N THR A 319 21.46 3.52 6.83
CA THR A 319 22.69 2.79 7.08
C THR A 319 22.72 1.43 6.38
N LYS A 320 23.87 0.79 6.32
CA LYS A 320 24.00 -0.57 5.81
C LYS A 320 23.16 -1.58 6.61
N ASP A 321 23.11 -1.42 7.91
CA ASP A 321 22.38 -2.34 8.81
C ASP A 321 20.87 -2.21 8.63
N GLU A 322 20.39 -1.03 8.24
CA GLU A 322 19.01 -0.77 7.83
C GLU A 322 18.70 -1.19 6.37
N GLY A 323 19.62 -1.90 5.70
CA GLY A 323 19.48 -2.33 4.30
C GLY A 323 19.83 -1.25 3.28
N GLY A 324 20.30 -0.09 3.71
CA GLY A 324 20.67 1.04 2.88
C GLY A 324 22.04 0.93 2.22
N ARG A 325 22.68 2.10 2.02
CA ARG A 325 24.02 2.21 1.42
C ARG A 325 25.12 1.87 2.43
N HIS A 326 26.27 1.45 1.92
CA HIS A 326 27.50 1.27 2.68
C HIS A 326 28.62 2.25 2.23
N THR A 327 28.35 3.07 1.22
CA THR A 327 29.27 4.06 0.67
C THR A 327 28.62 5.44 0.66
N PRO A 328 29.40 6.52 0.85
CA PRO A 328 28.89 7.88 0.70
C PRO A 328 28.44 8.16 -0.74
N PHE A 329 27.66 9.23 -0.91
CA PHE A 329 27.40 9.83 -2.21
C PHE A 329 27.74 11.33 -2.20
N PHE A 330 27.86 11.89 -3.39
CA PHE A 330 28.26 13.28 -3.64
C PHE A 330 27.14 14.02 -4.37
N SER A 331 27.27 15.33 -4.46
CA SER A 331 26.39 16.14 -5.32
C SER A 331 26.34 15.58 -6.76
N ASN A 332 25.22 15.75 -7.43
CA ASN A 332 24.83 15.12 -8.69
C ASN A 332 24.51 13.62 -8.62
N TYR A 333 24.29 13.08 -7.44
CA TYR A 333 23.72 11.74 -7.28
C TYR A 333 22.31 11.66 -7.86
N ARG A 334 22.00 10.58 -8.59
CA ARG A 334 20.77 10.44 -9.39
C ARG A 334 19.99 9.16 -9.05
N PRO A 335 19.37 9.09 -7.89
CA PRO A 335 18.52 7.96 -7.51
C PRO A 335 17.09 8.11 -8.04
N GLN A 336 16.24 7.09 -7.75
CA GLN A 336 14.81 7.12 -7.96
C GLN A 336 14.11 7.66 -6.72
N PHE A 337 13.20 8.60 -6.91
CA PHE A 337 12.32 9.15 -5.90
C PHE A 337 10.93 8.57 -6.05
N TYR A 338 10.40 7.98 -4.99
CA TYR A 338 9.08 7.36 -4.96
C TYR A 338 8.10 8.29 -4.25
N PHE A 339 7.15 8.81 -5.01
CA PHE A 339 6.05 9.63 -4.51
C PHE A 339 4.71 8.93 -4.79
N ARG A 340 3.88 8.72 -3.78
CA ARG A 340 2.57 8.07 -3.97
C ARG A 340 2.65 6.82 -4.85
N THR A 341 2.14 6.90 -6.08
CA THR A 341 2.06 5.76 -7.02
C THR A 341 3.13 5.79 -8.12
N THR A 342 4.09 6.74 -8.07
CA THR A 342 5.12 6.91 -9.12
C THR A 342 6.53 6.90 -8.56
N ASP A 343 7.48 6.63 -9.46
CA ASP A 343 8.91 6.84 -9.25
C ASP A 343 9.47 7.71 -10.36
N VAL A 344 10.31 8.65 -9.98
CA VAL A 344 10.96 9.58 -10.90
C VAL A 344 12.44 9.71 -10.54
N THR A 345 13.30 9.85 -11.55
CA THR A 345 14.71 10.16 -11.32
C THR A 345 14.84 11.60 -10.85
N GLY A 346 15.60 11.83 -9.80
CA GLY A 346 15.97 13.16 -9.31
C GLY A 346 17.48 13.32 -9.18
N ILE A 347 17.93 14.55 -9.22
CA ILE A 347 19.32 14.96 -9.02
C ILE A 347 19.40 15.58 -7.64
N ILE A 348 20.30 15.08 -6.80
CA ILE A 348 20.56 15.61 -5.46
C ILE A 348 21.76 16.56 -5.51
N THR A 349 21.59 17.75 -4.95
CA THR A 349 22.66 18.68 -4.65
C THR A 349 22.77 18.85 -3.15
N LEU A 350 23.96 18.60 -2.61
CA LEU A 350 24.26 18.78 -1.17
C LEU A 350 24.46 20.27 -0.86
N PRO A 351 24.24 20.70 0.41
CA PRO A 351 24.44 22.08 0.84
C PRO A 351 25.90 22.53 0.65
N GLU A 352 26.09 23.85 0.51
CA GLU A 352 27.45 24.43 0.48
C GLU A 352 28.27 24.00 1.69
N GLY A 353 29.52 23.58 1.46
CA GLY A 353 30.42 23.09 2.49
C GLY A 353 30.26 21.61 2.84
N THR A 354 29.28 20.91 2.25
CA THR A 354 29.10 19.45 2.40
C THR A 354 29.65 18.75 1.17
N GLU A 355 30.81 18.12 1.30
CA GLU A 355 31.43 17.41 0.17
C GLU A 355 30.73 16.09 -0.15
N MET A 356 30.31 15.35 0.89
CA MET A 356 29.67 14.03 0.76
C MET A 356 28.60 13.84 1.83
N CYS A 357 27.69 12.91 1.58
CA CYS A 357 26.69 12.43 2.53
C CYS A 357 26.95 10.97 2.85
N MET A 358 27.05 10.65 4.14
CA MET A 358 27.31 9.31 4.66
C MET A 358 26.00 8.56 4.97
N PRO A 359 25.99 7.22 4.90
CA PRO A 359 24.92 6.44 5.50
C PRO A 359 24.75 6.79 6.99
N GLY A 360 23.51 7.02 7.42
CA GLY A 360 23.16 7.49 8.76
C GLY A 360 23.03 9.01 8.91
N ASP A 361 23.42 9.77 7.89
CA ASP A 361 23.29 11.23 7.93
C ASP A 361 21.84 11.68 7.72
N ASN A 362 21.51 12.79 8.36
CA ASN A 362 20.27 13.52 8.15
C ASN A 362 20.61 14.91 7.59
N VAL A 363 20.41 15.11 6.31
CA VAL A 363 20.91 16.28 5.56
C VAL A 363 19.80 16.99 4.81
N MET A 364 19.83 18.33 4.84
CA MET A 364 19.00 19.14 3.95
C MET A 364 19.55 19.04 2.52
N MET A 365 18.73 18.57 1.60
CA MET A 365 19.11 18.38 0.19
C MET A 365 18.27 19.23 -0.71
N HIS A 366 18.90 19.75 -1.75
CA HIS A 366 18.22 20.34 -2.90
C HIS A 366 18.00 19.25 -3.95
N VAL A 367 16.76 19.05 -4.36
CA VAL A 367 16.35 17.96 -5.28
C VAL A 367 15.73 18.58 -6.53
N GLU A 368 16.22 18.15 -7.70
CA GLU A 368 15.66 18.47 -9.01
C GLU A 368 15.18 17.19 -9.70
N LEU A 369 13.87 17.03 -9.86
CA LEU A 369 13.26 15.90 -10.53
C LEU A 369 13.34 16.07 -12.07
N LEU A 370 13.59 14.98 -12.79
CA LEU A 370 13.58 15.02 -14.26
C LEU A 370 12.17 15.18 -14.82
N THR A 371 11.17 14.71 -14.08
CA THR A 371 9.76 14.76 -14.46
C THR A 371 8.97 15.46 -13.36
N PRO A 372 8.01 16.36 -13.69
CA PRO A 372 7.21 17.04 -12.67
C PRO A 372 6.28 16.05 -11.95
N VAL A 373 6.15 16.22 -10.66
CA VAL A 373 5.25 15.40 -9.81
C VAL A 373 4.25 16.33 -9.12
N ALA A 374 2.99 15.90 -9.05
CA ALA A 374 1.99 16.58 -8.24
C ALA A 374 2.39 16.47 -6.76
N MET A 375 2.85 17.57 -6.17
CA MET A 375 3.35 17.59 -4.80
C MET A 375 2.92 18.82 -4.02
N GLU A 376 3.02 18.67 -2.71
CA GLU A 376 2.78 19.72 -1.71
C GLU A 376 3.84 19.59 -0.62
N GLU A 377 4.08 20.66 0.12
CA GLU A 377 4.93 20.60 1.31
C GLU A 377 4.34 19.59 2.32
N GLY A 378 5.20 18.80 2.93
CA GLY A 378 4.79 17.71 3.81
C GLY A 378 4.61 16.34 3.14
N LEU A 379 4.65 16.26 1.80
CA LEU A 379 4.56 14.97 1.10
C LEU A 379 5.80 14.13 1.37
N ARG A 380 5.59 12.89 1.83
CA ARG A 380 6.67 11.91 2.09
C ARG A 380 7.13 11.24 0.80
N PHE A 381 8.39 10.88 0.77
CA PHE A 381 8.98 10.11 -0.32
C PHE A 381 10.08 9.16 0.17
N ALA A 382 10.30 8.10 -0.61
CA ALA A 382 11.44 7.20 -0.45
C ALA A 382 12.44 7.41 -1.59
N ILE A 383 13.73 7.19 -1.31
CA ILE A 383 14.82 7.23 -2.29
C ILE A 383 15.34 5.80 -2.47
N ARG A 384 15.42 5.34 -3.73
CA ARG A 384 15.86 4.00 -4.06
C ARG A 384 16.96 4.00 -5.12
N GLU A 385 17.88 3.03 -4.99
CA GLU A 385 18.95 2.77 -5.94
C GLU A 385 19.21 1.26 -6.03
N GLY A 386 19.33 0.73 -7.24
CA GLY A 386 19.69 -0.68 -7.45
C GLY A 386 18.80 -1.69 -6.74
N GLY A 387 17.50 -1.41 -6.63
CA GLY A 387 16.53 -2.27 -5.96
C GLY A 387 16.48 -2.12 -4.42
N ARG A 388 17.23 -1.19 -3.82
CA ARG A 388 17.27 -0.95 -2.38
C ARG A 388 16.75 0.43 -2.03
N THR A 389 16.08 0.55 -0.89
CA THR A 389 15.78 1.85 -0.29
C THR A 389 17.04 2.38 0.37
N VAL A 390 17.45 3.59 -0.01
CA VAL A 390 18.69 4.21 0.48
C VAL A 390 18.45 5.46 1.31
N GLY A 391 17.22 5.95 1.34
CA GLY A 391 16.85 7.09 2.16
C GLY A 391 15.37 7.39 2.10
N SER A 392 14.95 8.28 2.96
CA SER A 392 13.58 8.82 2.99
C SER A 392 13.58 10.27 3.41
N GLY A 393 12.54 10.99 2.99
CA GLY A 393 12.40 12.39 3.31
C GLY A 393 10.96 12.89 3.20
N VAL A 394 10.82 14.16 3.52
CA VAL A 394 9.55 14.89 3.41
C VAL A 394 9.82 16.14 2.58
N VAL A 395 8.97 16.42 1.61
CA VAL A 395 9.03 17.67 0.83
C VAL A 395 8.93 18.85 1.79
N GLY A 396 10.00 19.61 1.90
CA GLY A 396 10.05 20.81 2.74
C GLY A 396 9.57 22.02 1.96
N LYS A 397 10.49 22.77 1.37
CA LYS A 397 10.17 23.96 0.60
C LYS A 397 10.13 23.65 -0.90
N ILE A 398 9.03 23.95 -1.56
CA ILE A 398 8.90 23.88 -3.01
C ILE A 398 9.50 25.16 -3.63
N ILE A 399 10.33 24.98 -4.67
CA ILE A 399 11.05 26.07 -5.34
C ILE A 399 10.47 26.30 -6.74
N GLU A 400 10.21 25.23 -7.52
CA GLU A 400 9.65 25.27 -8.88
C GLU A 400 8.80 24.03 -9.19
#